data_951a4004687c6e5bb6ad899d9dae309d
#
_entry.id   951a4004687c6e5bb6ad899d9dae309d
#
_cell.length_a   1.000
_cell.length_b   1.000
_cell.length_c   1.000
_cell.angle_alpha   90.00
_cell.angle_beta   90.00
_cell.angle_gamma   90.00
#
_symmetry.space_group_name_H-M   'P 1'
#
loop_
_entity.id
_entity.type
_entity.pdbx_description
1 polymer ?
#
loop_
_entity_poly.entity_id
_entity_poly.type
_entity_poly.pdbx_seq_one_letter_code
_entity_poly.pdbx_strand_id
1 'polypeptide(L)'
;DECEAWRSVALMWWGLAALDTPQEGRLYCSIAQVDDADDLTQAYWLCKSVQVARSSAEARDALAVQYAREEQDGRTLAAAPDLFCHALGMLAARATLDALPEVLARLHGTLPGAALAETAWMQLGMCTVAAVLELGRADAAVSLRLLGAHLATGVERRVPADMETQQARLAACAAA
;
A
#
# COMPACT_ATOMS: atom_id res chain seq x y z
N ASP A 1 28.24 -0.70 -7.92
CA ASP A 1 28.47 -1.87 -7.06
C ASP A 1 27.92 -3.13 -7.73
N GLU A 2 28.65 -4.26 -7.64
CA GLU A 2 28.27 -5.53 -8.29
C GLU A 2 26.92 -6.05 -7.75
N CYS A 3 26.67 -5.93 -6.46
CA CYS A 3 25.39 -6.28 -5.83
C CYS A 3 24.21 -5.52 -6.44
N GLU A 4 24.37 -4.23 -6.69
CA GLU A 4 23.33 -3.40 -7.28
C GLU A 4 23.05 -3.77 -8.75
N ALA A 5 24.10 -4.13 -9.49
CA ALA A 5 23.94 -4.63 -10.86
C ALA A 5 23.13 -5.95 -10.88
N TRP A 6 23.45 -6.89 -10.01
CA TRP A 6 22.68 -8.14 -9.90
C TRP A 6 21.26 -7.93 -9.41
N ARG A 7 21.04 -7.00 -8.48
CA ARG A 7 19.70 -6.59 -8.03
C ARG A 7 18.86 -6.07 -9.19
N SER A 8 19.42 -5.15 -9.99
CA SER A 8 18.73 -4.59 -11.17
C SER A 8 18.36 -5.67 -12.19
N VAL A 9 19.26 -6.63 -12.42
CA VAL A 9 18.99 -7.78 -13.31
C VAL A 9 17.89 -8.67 -12.75
N ALA A 10 17.91 -8.96 -11.45
CA ALA A 10 16.88 -9.75 -10.80
C ALA A 10 15.50 -9.07 -10.88
N LEU A 11 15.41 -7.76 -10.59
CA LEU A 11 14.17 -6.98 -10.70
C LEU A 11 13.64 -6.96 -12.14
N MET A 12 14.51 -6.84 -13.13
CA MET A 12 14.11 -6.91 -14.54
C MET A 12 13.48 -8.27 -14.87
N TRP A 13 14.11 -9.38 -14.48
CA TRP A 13 13.59 -10.72 -14.76
C TRP A 13 12.30 -11.02 -14.01
N TRP A 14 12.20 -10.64 -12.70
CA TRP A 14 10.96 -10.79 -11.94
C TRP A 14 9.84 -9.92 -12.51
N GLY A 15 10.17 -8.71 -12.98
CA GLY A 15 9.21 -7.83 -13.64
C GLY A 15 8.67 -8.42 -14.95
N LEU A 16 9.53 -8.96 -15.79
CA LEU A 16 9.12 -9.65 -17.03
C LEU A 16 8.25 -10.89 -16.73
N ALA A 17 8.65 -11.71 -15.76
CA ALA A 17 7.86 -12.86 -15.33
C ALA A 17 6.49 -12.45 -14.77
N ALA A 18 6.40 -11.34 -14.05
CA ALA A 18 5.15 -10.80 -13.54
C ALA A 18 4.22 -10.24 -14.62
N LEU A 19 4.76 -9.77 -15.74
CA LEU A 19 3.97 -9.39 -16.92
C LEU A 19 3.41 -10.62 -17.64
N ASP A 20 4.16 -11.70 -17.73
CA ASP A 20 3.75 -12.95 -18.35
C ASP A 20 2.74 -13.73 -17.48
N THR A 21 2.94 -13.75 -16.17
CA THR A 21 2.10 -14.47 -15.20
C THR A 21 1.63 -13.57 -14.05
N PRO A 22 0.77 -12.56 -14.31
CA PRO A 22 0.40 -11.54 -13.32
C PRO A 22 -0.40 -12.08 -12.13
N GLN A 23 -0.91 -13.31 -12.20
CA GLN A 23 -1.65 -13.96 -11.12
C GLN A 23 -0.76 -14.69 -10.11
N GLU A 24 0.56 -14.73 -10.30
CA GLU A 24 1.50 -15.48 -9.46
C GLU A 24 2.09 -14.59 -8.36
N GLY A 25 1.59 -14.76 -7.12
CA GLY A 25 1.97 -13.92 -5.97
C GLY A 25 3.44 -14.02 -5.57
N ARG A 26 4.07 -15.20 -5.75
CA ARG A 26 5.48 -15.39 -5.41
C ARG A 26 6.41 -14.44 -6.15
N LEU A 27 6.06 -14.06 -7.39
CA LEU A 27 6.86 -13.11 -8.17
C LEU A 27 6.91 -11.75 -7.48
N TYR A 28 5.77 -11.24 -7.03
CA TYR A 28 5.69 -9.97 -6.32
C TYR A 28 6.36 -10.01 -4.96
N CYS A 29 6.28 -11.15 -4.26
CA CYS A 29 7.02 -11.37 -3.01
C CYS A 29 8.53 -11.33 -3.25
N SER A 30 9.02 -11.96 -4.32
CA SER A 30 10.44 -11.92 -4.69
C SER A 30 10.89 -10.51 -5.09
N ILE A 31 10.06 -9.73 -5.80
CA ILE A 31 10.33 -8.33 -6.10
C ILE A 31 10.48 -7.54 -4.79
N ALA A 32 9.54 -7.69 -3.84
CA ALA A 32 9.59 -7.00 -2.56
C ALA A 32 10.86 -7.30 -1.74
N GLN A 33 11.41 -8.51 -1.86
CA GLN A 33 12.62 -8.91 -1.13
C GLN A 33 13.90 -8.39 -1.76
N VAL A 34 13.89 -8.15 -3.07
CA VAL A 34 15.08 -7.72 -3.83
C VAL A 34 15.09 -6.21 -4.02
N ASP A 35 13.91 -5.58 -4.08
CA ASP A 35 13.76 -4.15 -4.23
C ASP A 35 14.18 -3.44 -2.93
N ASP A 36 15.30 -2.73 -2.98
CA ASP A 36 15.85 -1.93 -1.87
C ASP A 36 15.22 -0.52 -1.85
N ALA A 37 13.95 -0.46 -2.25
CA ALA A 37 13.15 0.74 -2.22
C ALA A 37 12.69 1.06 -0.78
N ASP A 38 11.92 2.13 -0.66
CA ASP A 38 11.33 2.53 0.62
C ASP A 38 10.29 1.50 1.12
N ASP A 39 9.98 1.58 2.42
CA ASP A 39 9.07 0.67 3.11
C ASP A 39 7.67 0.62 2.46
N LEU A 40 7.19 1.73 1.89
CA LEU A 40 5.91 1.80 1.20
C LEU A 40 5.92 1.00 -0.12
N THR A 41 6.98 1.11 -0.89
CA THR A 41 7.14 0.33 -2.13
C THR A 41 7.24 -1.17 -1.83
N GLN A 42 7.97 -1.54 -0.78
CA GLN A 42 8.04 -2.92 -0.32
C GLN A 42 6.66 -3.43 0.12
N ALA A 43 5.95 -2.67 0.96
CA ALA A 43 4.59 -3.01 1.40
C ALA A 43 3.61 -3.14 0.22
N TYR A 44 3.74 -2.29 -0.81
CA TYR A 44 2.93 -2.37 -2.03
C TYR A 44 3.12 -3.71 -2.75
N TRP A 45 4.36 -4.15 -2.95
CA TRP A 45 4.63 -5.43 -3.61
C TRP A 45 4.13 -6.62 -2.79
N LEU A 46 4.30 -6.58 -1.47
CA LEU A 46 3.78 -7.60 -0.57
C LEU A 46 2.24 -7.65 -0.59
N CYS A 47 1.57 -6.51 -0.54
CA CYS A 47 0.11 -6.42 -0.66
C CYS A 47 -0.37 -6.98 -1.99
N LYS A 48 0.29 -6.64 -3.10
CA LYS A 48 -0.02 -7.18 -4.42
C LYS A 48 0.15 -8.69 -4.46
N SER A 49 1.21 -9.22 -3.83
CA SER A 49 1.46 -10.66 -3.70
C SER A 49 0.32 -11.42 -3.02
N VAL A 50 -0.32 -10.80 -2.03
CA VAL A 50 -1.44 -11.42 -1.29
C VAL A 50 -2.74 -11.36 -2.08
N GLN A 51 -2.94 -10.35 -2.93
CA GLN A 51 -4.21 -10.10 -3.61
C GLN A 51 -4.42 -10.86 -4.92
N VAL A 52 -3.37 -11.35 -5.54
CA VAL A 52 -3.49 -12.07 -6.81
C VAL A 52 -4.06 -13.47 -6.63
N ALA A 53 -4.56 -14.08 -7.71
CA ALA A 53 -5.29 -15.34 -7.67
C ALA A 53 -4.49 -16.50 -7.03
N ARG A 54 -3.18 -16.53 -7.21
CA ARG A 54 -2.25 -17.45 -6.55
C ARG A 54 -1.43 -16.68 -5.52
N SER A 55 -2.08 -16.34 -4.42
CA SER A 55 -1.46 -15.56 -3.35
C SER A 55 -0.27 -16.29 -2.71
N SER A 56 0.75 -15.53 -2.25
CA SER A 56 1.85 -16.05 -1.45
C SER A 56 1.56 -15.89 0.04
N ALA A 57 1.63 -17.00 0.78
CA ALA A 57 1.53 -16.97 2.24
C ALA A 57 2.72 -16.23 2.88
N GLU A 58 3.90 -16.38 2.29
CA GLU A 58 5.15 -15.74 2.74
C GLU A 58 5.06 -14.21 2.75
N ALA A 59 4.24 -13.61 1.87
CA ALA A 59 4.08 -12.16 1.82
C ALA A 59 3.38 -11.60 3.07
N ARG A 60 2.47 -12.34 3.69
CA ARG A 60 1.83 -11.94 4.95
C ARG A 60 2.82 -11.98 6.10
N ASP A 61 3.64 -13.03 6.15
CA ASP A 61 4.67 -13.16 7.17
C ASP A 61 5.73 -12.06 7.01
N ALA A 62 6.08 -11.70 5.77
CA ALA A 62 7.00 -10.61 5.48
C ALA A 62 6.47 -9.24 5.96
N LEU A 63 5.18 -8.94 5.75
CA LEU A 63 4.55 -7.71 6.29
C LEU A 63 4.60 -7.68 7.82
N ALA A 64 4.34 -8.81 8.48
CA ALA A 64 4.41 -8.91 9.93
C ALA A 64 5.84 -8.74 10.46
N VAL A 65 6.84 -9.27 9.74
CA VAL A 65 8.28 -9.11 10.06
C VAL A 65 8.71 -7.65 9.88
N GLN A 66 8.25 -6.97 8.84
CA GLN A 66 8.54 -5.54 8.63
C GLN A 66 8.05 -4.72 9.83
N TYR A 67 6.82 -4.95 10.28
CA TYR A 67 6.27 -4.31 11.48
C TYR A 67 7.12 -4.57 12.75
N ALA A 68 7.51 -5.82 12.97
CA ALA A 68 8.31 -6.18 14.15
C ALA A 68 9.69 -5.50 14.15
N ARG A 69 10.29 -5.27 12.98
CA ARG A 69 11.55 -4.49 12.87
C ARG A 69 11.34 -3.02 13.23
N GLU A 70 10.28 -2.40 12.75
CA GLU A 70 9.96 -1.00 13.07
C GLU A 70 9.78 -0.78 14.57
N GLU A 71 9.12 -1.72 15.26
CA GLU A 71 8.99 -1.66 16.74
C GLU A 71 10.33 -1.79 17.46
N GLN A 72 11.20 -2.68 17.00
CA GLN A 72 12.50 -2.92 17.61
C GLN A 72 13.46 -1.75 17.42
N ASP A 73 13.44 -1.11 16.27
CA ASP A 73 14.32 0.00 15.93
C ASP A 73 13.95 1.32 16.62
N GLY A 74 12.80 1.39 17.31
CA GLY A 74 12.32 2.58 17.99
C GLY A 74 12.17 3.79 17.05
N ARG A 75 11.93 3.55 15.78
CA ARG A 75 11.83 4.56 14.73
C ARG A 75 10.76 5.59 15.10
N THR A 76 11.12 6.85 15.05
CA THR A 76 10.15 7.93 15.17
C THR A 76 9.32 7.99 13.92
N LEU A 77 8.12 7.43 13.95
CA LEU A 77 7.17 7.47 12.84
C LEU A 77 6.66 8.91 12.66
N ALA A 78 7.27 9.66 11.75
CA ALA A 78 6.95 11.06 11.54
C ALA A 78 6.29 11.32 10.17
N ALA A 79 6.68 10.57 9.15
CA ALA A 79 6.14 10.73 7.81
C ALA A 79 4.84 9.93 7.61
N ALA A 80 3.97 10.41 6.74
CA ALA A 80 2.71 9.73 6.43
C ALA A 80 2.90 8.31 5.87
N PRO A 81 3.87 8.02 4.99
CA PRO A 81 4.15 6.66 4.53
C PRO A 81 4.55 5.71 5.67
N ASP A 82 5.39 6.16 6.60
CA ASP A 82 5.86 5.34 7.72
C ASP A 82 4.68 4.98 8.65
N LEU A 83 3.85 5.97 9.01
CA LEU A 83 2.64 5.76 9.80
C LEU A 83 1.66 4.80 9.11
N PHE A 84 1.57 4.88 7.80
CA PHE A 84 0.71 3.99 7.02
C PHE A 84 1.25 2.55 7.02
N CYS A 85 2.54 2.35 6.74
CA CYS A 85 3.18 1.05 6.76
C CYS A 85 3.09 0.40 8.15
N HIS A 86 3.27 1.20 9.19
CA HIS A 86 3.12 0.75 10.58
C HIS A 86 1.68 0.26 10.87
N ALA A 87 0.67 1.05 10.51
CA ALA A 87 -0.74 0.65 10.66
C ALA A 87 -1.06 -0.64 9.87
N LEU A 88 -0.55 -0.76 8.63
CA LEU A 88 -0.71 -1.95 7.80
C LEU A 88 -0.04 -3.17 8.44
N GLY A 89 1.16 -2.98 8.99
CA GLY A 89 1.91 -4.03 9.69
C GLY A 89 1.22 -4.51 10.96
N MET A 90 0.63 -3.60 11.76
CA MET A 90 -0.19 -3.96 12.93
C MET A 90 -1.34 -4.89 12.54
N LEU A 91 -2.02 -4.61 11.44
CA LEU A 91 -3.11 -5.44 10.90
C LEU A 91 -2.59 -6.80 10.42
N ALA A 92 -1.47 -6.84 9.71
CA ALA A 92 -0.86 -8.06 9.19
C ALA A 92 -0.34 -8.97 10.30
N ALA A 93 0.32 -8.40 11.29
CA ALA A 93 0.86 -9.12 12.45
C ALA A 93 -0.22 -9.61 13.44
N ARG A 94 -1.48 -9.18 13.25
CA ARG A 94 -2.56 -9.40 14.22
C ARG A 94 -2.15 -8.96 15.63
N ALA A 95 -1.38 -7.87 15.72
CA ALA A 95 -0.96 -7.27 16.97
C ALA A 95 -2.17 -6.74 17.76
N THR A 96 -1.94 -6.35 19.02
CA THR A 96 -2.98 -5.65 19.77
C THR A 96 -3.31 -4.34 19.08
N LEU A 97 -4.58 -4.18 18.68
CA LEU A 97 -5.03 -3.03 17.90
C LEU A 97 -5.30 -1.79 18.77
N ASP A 98 -4.92 -1.82 20.06
CA ASP A 98 -5.18 -0.74 21.00
C ASP A 98 -4.50 0.59 20.60
N ALA A 99 -3.30 0.53 20.03
CA ALA A 99 -2.57 1.70 19.55
C ALA A 99 -3.01 2.15 18.13
N LEU A 100 -3.72 1.32 17.39
CA LEU A 100 -4.10 1.61 16.00
C LEU A 100 -4.93 2.91 15.84
N PRO A 101 -5.91 3.23 16.72
CA PRO A 101 -6.65 4.48 16.62
C PRO A 101 -5.75 5.73 16.73
N GLU A 102 -4.71 5.68 17.57
CA GLU A 102 -3.76 6.78 17.70
C GLU A 102 -2.88 6.91 16.44
N VAL A 103 -2.37 5.79 15.93
CA VAL A 103 -1.58 5.77 14.68
C VAL A 103 -2.39 6.33 13.52
N LEU A 104 -3.66 5.93 13.39
CA LEU A 104 -4.57 6.45 12.37
C LEU A 104 -4.88 7.95 12.54
N ALA A 105 -5.07 8.43 13.77
CA ALA A 105 -5.28 9.85 14.03
C ALA A 105 -4.07 10.69 13.62
N ARG A 106 -2.86 10.21 13.90
CA ARG A 106 -1.60 10.84 13.45
C ARG A 106 -1.47 10.81 11.93
N LEU A 107 -1.75 9.67 11.30
CA LEU A 107 -1.76 9.53 9.85
C LEU A 107 -2.73 10.53 9.19
N HIS A 108 -3.94 10.66 9.71
CA HIS A 108 -4.92 11.64 9.23
C HIS A 108 -4.43 13.08 9.35
N GLY A 109 -3.73 13.40 10.45
CA GLY A 109 -3.16 14.73 10.65
C GLY A 109 -2.00 15.06 9.71
N THR A 110 -1.22 14.05 9.30
CA THR A 110 -0.01 14.24 8.47
C THR A 110 -0.29 14.16 6.96
N LEU A 111 -1.24 13.34 6.53
CA LEU A 111 -1.58 13.12 5.12
C LEU A 111 -1.90 14.41 4.34
N PRO A 112 -2.71 15.35 4.85
CA PRO A 112 -3.05 16.57 4.11
C PRO A 112 -1.84 17.46 3.77
N GLY A 113 -0.82 17.44 4.63
CA GLY A 113 0.43 18.19 4.45
C GLY A 113 1.52 17.45 3.68
N ALA A 114 1.34 16.16 3.42
CA ALA A 114 2.37 15.33 2.84
C ALA A 114 2.58 15.63 1.35
N ALA A 115 3.81 16.02 0.98
CA ALA A 115 4.21 16.21 -0.41
C ALA A 115 4.60 14.88 -1.06
N LEU A 116 3.62 13.99 -1.25
CA LEU A 116 3.84 12.65 -1.81
C LEU A 116 3.83 12.70 -3.35
N ALA A 117 4.73 11.91 -3.94
CA ALA A 117 4.73 11.66 -5.37
C ALA A 117 3.44 10.91 -5.80
N GLU A 118 3.09 11.00 -7.08
CA GLU A 118 1.89 10.33 -7.61
C GLU A 118 1.94 8.81 -7.42
N THR A 119 3.11 8.23 -7.61
CA THR A 119 3.35 6.80 -7.39
C THR A 119 3.08 6.39 -5.95
N ALA A 120 3.53 7.19 -4.97
CA ALA A 120 3.28 6.93 -3.55
C ALA A 120 1.78 6.98 -3.21
N TRP A 121 1.02 7.91 -3.77
CA TRP A 121 -0.44 7.95 -3.62
C TRP A 121 -1.12 6.70 -4.18
N MET A 122 -0.67 6.25 -5.36
CA MET A 122 -1.18 5.01 -5.95
C MET A 122 -0.87 3.80 -5.07
N GLN A 123 0.35 3.71 -4.55
CA GLN A 123 0.77 2.63 -3.65
C GLN A 123 -0.05 2.61 -2.36
N LEU A 124 -0.24 3.75 -1.70
CA LEU A 124 -1.11 3.90 -0.53
C LEU A 124 -2.53 3.41 -0.82
N GLY A 125 -3.10 3.80 -1.96
CA GLY A 125 -4.44 3.37 -2.37
C GLY A 125 -4.53 1.86 -2.57
N MET A 126 -3.59 1.27 -3.26
CA MET A 126 -3.54 -0.19 -3.49
C MET A 126 -3.35 -0.98 -2.19
N CYS A 127 -2.46 -0.53 -1.31
CA CYS A 127 -2.28 -1.14 0.01
C CYS A 127 -3.52 -1.01 0.88
N THR A 128 -4.25 0.12 0.80
CA THR A 128 -5.51 0.31 1.53
C THR A 128 -6.58 -0.69 1.05
N VAL A 129 -6.72 -0.88 -0.26
CA VAL A 129 -7.63 -1.89 -0.82
C VAL A 129 -7.23 -3.29 -0.37
N ALA A 130 -5.91 -3.61 -0.36
CA ALA A 130 -5.39 -4.86 0.16
C ALA A 130 -5.78 -5.08 1.62
N ALA A 131 -5.56 -4.08 2.46
CA ALA A 131 -5.90 -4.13 3.87
C ALA A 131 -7.40 -4.41 4.09
N VAL A 132 -8.27 -3.74 3.33
CA VAL A 132 -9.72 -3.95 3.41
C VAL A 132 -10.12 -5.36 2.99
N LEU A 133 -9.59 -5.87 1.88
CA LEU A 133 -10.00 -7.16 1.32
C LEU A 133 -9.46 -8.35 2.11
N GLU A 134 -8.20 -8.27 2.56
CA GLU A 134 -7.50 -9.41 3.16
C GLU A 134 -7.50 -9.37 4.70
N LEU A 135 -7.35 -8.19 5.27
CA LEU A 135 -7.23 -7.99 6.70
C LEU A 135 -8.56 -7.54 7.32
N GLY A 136 -9.40 -6.86 6.57
CA GLY A 136 -10.69 -6.33 7.01
C GLY A 136 -11.76 -7.38 7.30
N ARG A 137 -11.53 -8.62 6.93
CA ARG A 137 -12.39 -9.74 7.36
C ARG A 137 -12.34 -9.95 8.88
N ALA A 138 -11.27 -9.52 9.53
CA ALA A 138 -11.13 -9.63 10.98
C ALA A 138 -11.73 -8.41 11.72
N ASP A 139 -11.67 -7.21 11.15
CA ASP A 139 -12.24 -5.99 11.71
C ASP A 139 -12.62 -4.98 10.61
N ALA A 140 -13.86 -5.09 10.14
CA ALA A 140 -14.40 -4.22 9.09
C ALA A 140 -14.41 -2.73 9.47
N ALA A 141 -14.53 -2.39 10.75
CA ALA A 141 -14.57 -1.00 11.21
C ALA A 141 -13.22 -0.31 11.05
N VAL A 142 -12.12 -1.02 11.34
CA VAL A 142 -10.75 -0.51 11.16
C VAL A 142 -10.43 -0.32 9.68
N SER A 143 -10.80 -1.29 8.86
CA SER A 143 -10.59 -1.24 7.41
C SER A 143 -11.35 -0.09 6.75
N LEU A 144 -12.60 0.17 7.17
CA LEU A 144 -13.39 1.30 6.69
C LEU A 144 -12.80 2.65 7.13
N ARG A 145 -12.17 2.73 8.32
CA ARG A 145 -11.49 3.96 8.76
C ARG A 145 -10.24 4.25 7.94
N LEU A 146 -9.42 3.22 7.64
CA LEU A 146 -8.27 3.35 6.74
C LEU A 146 -8.69 3.83 5.35
N LEU A 147 -9.72 3.20 4.78
CA LEU A 147 -10.27 3.58 3.48
C LEU A 147 -10.85 5.00 3.50
N GLY A 148 -11.61 5.35 4.55
CA GLY A 148 -12.19 6.67 4.72
C GLY A 148 -11.15 7.78 4.80
N ALA A 149 -10.04 7.54 5.52
CA ALA A 149 -8.92 8.46 5.58
C ALA A 149 -8.29 8.73 4.22
N HIS A 150 -8.03 7.65 3.48
CA HIS A 150 -7.43 7.73 2.16
C HIS A 150 -8.34 8.46 1.16
N LEU A 151 -9.64 8.13 1.15
CA LEU A 151 -10.62 8.75 0.26
C LEU A 151 -10.82 10.23 0.58
N ALA A 152 -10.94 10.61 1.86
CA ALA A 152 -11.14 12.00 2.26
C ALA A 152 -9.97 12.90 1.84
N THR A 153 -8.74 12.40 1.92
CA THR A 153 -7.54 13.21 1.61
C THR A 153 -7.10 13.09 0.15
N GLY A 154 -7.30 11.94 -0.50
CA GLY A 154 -6.84 11.67 -1.86
C GLY A 154 -7.80 12.20 -2.93
N VAL A 155 -9.11 12.08 -2.71
CA VAL A 155 -10.13 12.48 -3.69
C VAL A 155 -10.27 14.00 -3.76
N GLU A 156 -10.27 14.70 -2.61
CA GLU A 156 -10.39 16.17 -2.60
C GLU A 156 -9.22 16.88 -3.32
N ARG A 157 -8.04 16.27 -3.36
CA ARG A 157 -6.87 16.87 -4.05
C ARG A 157 -6.77 16.54 -5.54
N ARG A 158 -7.49 15.54 -6.03
CA ARG A 158 -7.29 15.00 -7.38
C ARG A 158 -8.53 14.96 -8.25
N VAL A 159 -9.59 15.66 -7.92
CA VAL A 159 -10.57 15.99 -8.95
C VAL A 159 -9.98 17.13 -9.77
N PRO A 160 -9.23 16.87 -10.87
CA PRO A 160 -8.84 17.93 -11.78
C PRO A 160 -10.14 18.56 -12.25
N ALA A 161 -10.17 19.86 -12.43
CA ALA A 161 -11.33 20.57 -13.02
C ALA A 161 -11.81 19.91 -14.32
N ASP A 162 -10.93 19.16 -14.98
CA ASP A 162 -11.22 18.35 -16.18
C ASP A 162 -12.13 17.15 -15.92
N MET A 163 -12.16 16.57 -14.72
CA MET A 163 -13.05 15.44 -14.41
C MET A 163 -14.51 15.85 -14.25
N GLU A 164 -14.79 17.02 -13.71
CA GLU A 164 -16.17 17.56 -13.68
C GLU A 164 -16.68 17.79 -15.11
N THR A 165 -15.80 18.28 -15.99
CA THR A 165 -16.08 18.48 -17.42
C THR A 165 -16.28 17.14 -18.13
N GLN A 166 -15.52 16.12 -17.78
CA GLN A 166 -15.62 14.79 -18.36
C GLN A 166 -16.85 14.02 -17.88
N GLN A 167 -17.21 14.14 -16.60
CA GLN A 167 -18.48 13.60 -16.09
C GLN A 167 -19.71 14.31 -16.68
N ALA A 168 -19.65 15.62 -16.86
CA ALA A 168 -20.70 16.37 -17.53
C ALA A 168 -20.87 15.94 -19.01
N ARG A 169 -19.77 15.67 -19.70
CA ARG A 169 -19.80 15.13 -21.09
C ARG A 169 -20.38 13.71 -21.15
N LEU A 170 -20.01 12.82 -20.22
CA LEU A 170 -20.54 11.46 -20.15
C LEU A 170 -22.05 11.46 -19.80
N ALA A 171 -22.49 12.34 -18.89
CA ALA A 171 -23.89 12.50 -18.57
C ALA A 171 -24.70 13.05 -19.75
N ALA A 172 -24.14 13.99 -20.52
CA ALA A 172 -24.77 14.51 -21.74
C ALA A 172 -24.87 13.45 -22.87
N CYS A 173 -23.87 12.57 -23.02
CA CYS A 173 -23.93 11.47 -23.97
C CYS A 173 -24.89 10.35 -23.58
N ALA A 174 -25.19 10.18 -22.28
CA ALA A 174 -26.16 9.18 -21.81
C ALA A 174 -27.62 9.67 -21.89
N ALA A 175 -27.84 10.97 -22.12
CA ALA A 175 -29.16 11.59 -22.22
C ALA A 175 -29.60 11.85 -23.68
N ALA A 176 -28.76 11.54 -24.68
CA ALA A 176 -29.03 11.63 -26.11
C ALA A 176 -29.29 10.25 -26.73
#